data_5759be0450585f352e4c02dc11e783a0
#
_entry.id   5759be0450585f352e4c02dc11e783a0
#
_cell.length_a   1.000
_cell.length_b   1.000
_cell.length_c   1.000
_cell.angle_alpha   90.00
_cell.angle_beta   90.00
_cell.angle_gamma   90.00
#
_symmetry.space_group_name_H-M   'P 1'
#
loop_
_entity.id
_entity.type
_entity.pdbx_description
1 polymer ?
#
loop_
_entity_poly.entity_id
_entity_poly.type
_entity_poly.pdbx_seq_one_letter_code
_entity_poly.pdbx_strand_id
1 'polypeptide(L)'
;MKKYDVIVIGGGPAGLAAACAACEKGAKKVLVIERDKELGGILNQCIHNGFGLHRFKEELTGPEYAGRFIQLLRQTKAEVMLDTMVVEITADRRICCINTVDGYQELKAGAVVLAMGCRERTRGAIAIPGDRPAGIFTAGAAQRYVNMEGYMVGRRVVILGSGDIGLIMARRMTLEGAKVLACVELCPYSNGLNRNIVQCLNDYNIPLYLSHTITDIKGRERVEQVVISRVDEARRPIPGTEQTFDCDTVLLSVGLIPENELTRGAGIPMDRRTNGAVVYENMETMAPGIFACGNVVHVHDLVDFVSAESEKAGAAAAHYALGEEIGGRCIELKNGNAVNYTVPQHIRVEGVDKLCEVFFRVNNVYRDRVITVTDEAGTLLCRFPREHMAPGEMEKIALPRPLLEKAVGSVTISVIAKEEADR
;
A
#
# COMPACT_ATOMS: atom_id res chain seq x y z
N MET A 1 -33.48 1.03 -6.58
CA MET A 1 -32.04 1.30 -6.37
C MET A 1 -31.86 2.36 -5.29
N LYS A 2 -31.22 2.00 -4.17
CA LYS A 2 -30.91 2.97 -3.09
C LYS A 2 -29.86 3.97 -3.58
N LYS A 3 -29.96 5.22 -3.10
CA LYS A 3 -29.04 6.31 -3.48
C LYS A 3 -28.29 6.82 -2.26
N TYR A 4 -26.99 7.03 -2.42
CA TYR A 4 -26.07 7.59 -1.41
C TYR A 4 -25.32 8.78 -2.00
N ASP A 5 -24.91 9.72 -1.14
CA ASP A 5 -24.06 10.82 -1.54
C ASP A 5 -22.66 10.28 -1.83
N VAL A 6 -22.09 9.49 -0.90
CA VAL A 6 -20.79 8.84 -1.03
C VAL A 6 -20.88 7.37 -0.68
N ILE A 7 -20.34 6.50 -1.54
CA ILE A 7 -20.12 5.07 -1.23
C ILE A 7 -18.62 4.82 -1.16
N VAL A 8 -18.16 4.28 -0.03
CA VAL A 8 -16.77 3.87 0.21
C VAL A 8 -16.67 2.36 0.10
N ILE A 9 -15.79 1.85 -0.76
CA ILE A 9 -15.57 0.42 -0.97
C ILE A 9 -14.30 -0.02 -0.24
N GLY A 10 -14.47 -0.78 0.82
CA GLY A 10 -13.46 -1.23 1.76
C GLY A 10 -13.57 -0.55 3.12
N GLY A 11 -13.65 -1.33 4.19
CA GLY A 11 -13.78 -0.91 5.59
C GLY A 11 -12.47 -0.96 6.38
N GLY A 12 -11.32 -0.98 5.68
CA GLY A 12 -9.98 -0.86 6.27
C GLY A 12 -9.64 0.58 6.66
N PRO A 13 -8.39 0.87 7.10
CA PRO A 13 -7.99 2.21 7.59
C PRO A 13 -8.27 3.32 6.56
N ALA A 14 -8.03 3.06 5.28
CA ALA A 14 -8.30 4.01 4.22
C ALA A 14 -9.80 4.35 4.12
N GLY A 15 -10.65 3.33 4.04
CA GLY A 15 -12.09 3.53 3.89
C GLY A 15 -12.73 4.17 5.13
N LEU A 16 -12.30 3.79 6.32
CA LEU A 16 -12.78 4.39 7.56
C LEU A 16 -12.45 5.89 7.64
N ALA A 17 -11.20 6.27 7.31
CA ALA A 17 -10.78 7.65 7.29
C ALA A 17 -11.53 8.47 6.23
N ALA A 18 -11.70 7.91 5.01
CA ALA A 18 -12.45 8.56 3.94
C ALA A 18 -13.93 8.76 4.31
N ALA A 19 -14.58 7.76 4.90
CA ALA A 19 -15.99 7.86 5.30
C ALA A 19 -16.20 8.90 6.40
N CYS A 20 -15.32 8.94 7.41
CA CYS A 20 -15.37 9.98 8.45
C CYS A 20 -15.25 11.38 7.84
N ALA A 21 -14.24 11.59 6.98
CA ALA A 21 -14.02 12.88 6.32
C ALA A 21 -15.19 13.28 5.41
N ALA A 22 -15.79 12.33 4.69
CA ALA A 22 -16.96 12.61 3.86
C ALA A 22 -18.15 13.08 4.71
N CYS A 23 -18.41 12.45 5.86
CA CYS A 23 -19.45 12.89 6.79
C CYS A 23 -19.16 14.29 7.36
N GLU A 24 -17.92 14.58 7.77
CA GLU A 24 -17.50 15.88 8.30
C GLU A 24 -17.67 17.00 7.26
N LYS A 25 -17.49 16.71 5.97
CA LYS A 25 -17.67 17.65 4.86
C LYS A 25 -19.11 17.77 4.36
N GLY A 26 -20.07 17.19 5.07
CA GLY A 26 -21.49 17.43 4.88
C GLY A 26 -22.22 16.43 4.00
N ALA A 27 -21.60 15.34 3.55
CA ALA A 27 -22.31 14.22 2.93
C ALA A 27 -23.28 13.61 3.95
N LYS A 28 -24.57 13.56 3.59
CA LYS A 28 -25.64 13.15 4.52
C LYS A 28 -25.86 11.64 4.52
N LYS A 29 -25.67 11.01 3.37
CA LYS A 29 -25.83 9.57 3.17
C LYS A 29 -24.51 8.96 2.72
N VAL A 30 -23.72 8.52 3.68
CA VAL A 30 -22.44 7.81 3.44
C VAL A 30 -22.64 6.34 3.73
N LEU A 31 -22.18 5.48 2.85
CA LEU A 31 -22.18 4.03 3.01
C LEU A 31 -20.75 3.49 2.91
N VAL A 32 -20.36 2.66 3.86
CA VAL A 32 -19.14 1.83 3.78
C VAL A 32 -19.54 0.40 3.45
N ILE A 33 -18.96 -0.18 2.42
CA ILE A 33 -19.15 -1.59 2.03
C ILE A 33 -17.87 -2.36 2.32
N GLU A 34 -17.96 -3.38 3.19
CA GLU A 34 -16.83 -4.22 3.58
C GLU A 34 -17.15 -5.69 3.29
N ARG A 35 -16.22 -6.39 2.65
CA ARG A 35 -16.35 -7.82 2.32
C ARG A 35 -16.16 -8.74 3.51
N ASP A 36 -15.42 -8.32 4.53
CA ASP A 36 -15.22 -9.10 5.75
C ASP A 36 -16.38 -8.89 6.73
N LYS A 37 -16.45 -9.72 7.75
CA LYS A 37 -17.49 -9.69 8.80
C LYS A 37 -17.33 -8.55 9.79
N GLU A 38 -16.21 -7.83 9.72
CA GLU A 38 -15.89 -6.72 10.61
C GLU A 38 -15.08 -5.63 9.89
N LEU A 39 -15.16 -4.41 10.42
CA LEU A 39 -14.35 -3.27 10.01
C LEU A 39 -12.93 -3.39 10.55
N GLY A 40 -11.98 -2.65 9.93
CA GLY A 40 -10.58 -2.56 10.35
C GLY A 40 -9.61 -3.13 9.32
N GLY A 41 -10.08 -4.04 8.46
CA GLY A 41 -9.29 -4.63 7.39
C GLY A 41 -8.03 -5.30 7.90
N ILE A 42 -6.91 -5.11 7.18
CA ILE A 42 -5.62 -5.75 7.50
C ILE A 42 -5.07 -5.37 8.89
N LEU A 43 -5.49 -4.25 9.48
CA LEU A 43 -5.02 -3.84 10.80
C LEU A 43 -5.44 -4.80 11.91
N ASN A 44 -6.56 -5.50 11.76
CA ASN A 44 -7.05 -6.43 12.77
C ASN A 44 -6.06 -7.58 13.08
N GLN A 45 -5.25 -7.96 12.10
CA GLN A 45 -4.21 -8.98 12.28
C GLN A 45 -2.85 -8.42 12.70
N CYS A 46 -2.64 -7.10 12.65
CA CYS A 46 -1.39 -6.42 12.96
C CYS A 46 -1.29 -6.10 14.45
N ILE A 47 -1.09 -7.12 15.31
CA ILE A 47 -1.09 -6.98 16.79
C ILE A 47 0.21 -6.39 17.35
N HIS A 48 1.21 -6.08 16.52
CA HIS A 48 2.42 -5.39 16.91
C HIS A 48 2.20 -3.88 17.01
N ASN A 49 3.07 -3.19 17.74
CA ASN A 49 3.06 -1.75 17.91
C ASN A 49 3.69 -1.03 16.70
N GLY A 50 3.52 0.30 16.65
CA GLY A 50 4.14 1.18 15.67
C GLY A 50 3.16 1.95 14.80
N PHE A 51 1.87 1.91 15.12
CA PHE A 51 0.81 2.64 14.44
C PHE A 51 0.41 3.89 15.24
N GLY A 52 -0.04 4.96 14.58
CA GLY A 52 -0.68 6.10 15.22
C GLY A 52 0.24 7.22 15.69
N LEU A 53 1.55 7.08 15.59
CA LEU A 53 2.51 8.08 16.07
C LEU A 53 2.32 9.45 15.43
N HIS A 54 2.02 9.51 14.15
CA HIS A 54 1.79 10.77 13.44
C HIS A 54 0.35 11.28 13.61
N ARG A 55 -0.64 10.39 13.58
CA ARG A 55 -2.07 10.75 13.62
C ARG A 55 -2.59 10.99 15.04
N PHE A 56 -2.30 10.08 15.97
CA PHE A 56 -2.85 10.10 17.33
C PHE A 56 -1.83 10.54 18.38
N LYS A 57 -0.55 10.69 18.02
CA LYS A 57 0.58 10.98 18.94
C LYS A 57 0.73 9.90 20.02
N GLU A 58 0.25 8.72 19.75
CA GLU A 58 0.31 7.53 20.61
C GLU A 58 0.85 6.35 19.80
N GLU A 59 1.56 5.45 20.43
CA GLU A 59 1.99 4.20 19.83
C GLU A 59 0.93 3.14 20.07
N LEU A 60 0.25 2.75 19.01
CA LEU A 60 -0.88 1.82 19.02
C LEU A 60 -0.52 0.52 18.30
N THR A 61 -1.27 -0.54 18.60
CA THR A 61 -1.35 -1.74 17.76
C THR A 61 -2.31 -1.49 16.58
N GLY A 62 -2.28 -2.37 15.57
CA GLY A 62 -3.20 -2.25 14.43
C GLY A 62 -4.68 -2.27 14.83
N PRO A 63 -5.14 -3.23 15.66
CA PRO A 63 -6.53 -3.25 16.15
C PRO A 63 -6.92 -2.00 16.95
N GLU A 64 -6.04 -1.44 17.77
CA GLU A 64 -6.29 -0.19 18.49
C GLU A 64 -6.45 0.99 17.54
N TYR A 65 -5.57 1.08 16.53
CA TYR A 65 -5.68 2.11 15.48
C TYR A 65 -7.00 2.00 14.72
N ALA A 66 -7.36 0.81 14.25
CA ALA A 66 -8.64 0.56 13.58
C ALA A 66 -9.81 0.91 14.51
N GLY A 67 -9.74 0.51 15.79
CA GLY A 67 -10.75 0.80 16.80
C GLY A 67 -11.02 2.29 16.98
N ARG A 68 -9.97 3.15 16.92
CA ARG A 68 -10.13 4.62 16.98
C ARG A 68 -10.96 5.13 15.80
N PHE A 69 -10.67 4.74 14.58
CA PHE A 69 -11.44 5.15 13.42
C PHE A 69 -12.86 4.56 13.38
N ILE A 70 -13.04 3.30 13.83
CA ILE A 70 -14.37 2.70 13.96
C ILE A 70 -15.23 3.48 14.96
N GLN A 71 -14.64 3.94 16.07
CA GLN A 71 -15.33 4.79 17.05
C GLN A 71 -15.72 6.15 16.46
N LEU A 72 -14.82 6.79 15.69
CA LEU A 72 -15.12 8.03 14.98
C LEU A 72 -16.27 7.83 13.98
N LEU A 73 -16.23 6.76 13.18
CA LEU A 73 -17.30 6.45 12.22
C LEU A 73 -18.66 6.24 12.92
N ARG A 74 -18.68 5.55 14.06
CA ARG A 74 -19.91 5.32 14.87
C ARG A 74 -20.55 6.61 15.40
N GLN A 75 -19.78 7.69 15.51
CA GLN A 75 -20.31 9.01 15.91
C GLN A 75 -20.97 9.75 14.75
N THR A 76 -20.81 9.25 13.52
CA THR A 76 -21.44 9.78 12.32
C THR A 76 -22.78 9.07 12.03
N LYS A 77 -23.44 9.48 10.94
CA LYS A 77 -24.63 8.81 10.40
C LYS A 77 -24.32 7.84 9.25
N ALA A 78 -23.04 7.49 9.07
CA ALA A 78 -22.64 6.56 8.00
C ALA A 78 -23.25 5.18 8.23
N GLU A 79 -23.79 4.59 7.16
CA GLU A 79 -24.25 3.22 7.13
C GLU A 79 -23.07 2.29 6.82
N VAL A 80 -23.14 1.05 7.31
CA VAL A 80 -22.11 0.03 7.07
C VAL A 80 -22.78 -1.26 6.58
N MET A 81 -22.29 -1.81 5.48
CA MET A 81 -22.66 -3.14 4.99
C MET A 81 -21.45 -4.06 5.10
N LEU A 82 -21.48 -4.98 6.06
CA LEU A 82 -20.48 -6.03 6.26
C LEU A 82 -20.86 -7.28 5.46
N ASP A 83 -19.92 -8.24 5.36
CA ASP A 83 -20.10 -9.49 4.62
C ASP A 83 -20.63 -9.24 3.20
N THR A 84 -20.22 -8.10 2.59
CA THR A 84 -20.77 -7.62 1.32
C THR A 84 -19.65 -7.42 0.31
N MET A 85 -19.68 -8.22 -0.75
CA MET A 85 -18.71 -8.13 -1.84
C MET A 85 -19.21 -7.23 -2.95
N VAL A 86 -18.46 -6.17 -3.27
CA VAL A 86 -18.69 -5.39 -4.49
C VAL A 86 -18.12 -6.17 -5.67
N VAL A 87 -18.94 -6.44 -6.68
CA VAL A 87 -18.56 -7.24 -7.85
C VAL A 87 -18.38 -6.41 -9.11
N GLU A 88 -19.00 -5.23 -9.17
CA GLU A 88 -18.88 -4.31 -10.30
C GLU A 88 -19.06 -2.85 -9.86
N ILE A 89 -18.32 -1.95 -10.48
CA ILE A 89 -18.58 -0.51 -10.48
C ILE A 89 -18.59 -0.02 -11.92
N THR A 90 -19.43 0.97 -12.20
CA THR A 90 -19.52 1.57 -13.53
C THR A 90 -19.02 3.02 -13.49
N ALA A 91 -18.59 3.56 -14.63
CA ALA A 91 -18.14 4.94 -14.74
C ALA A 91 -19.21 5.97 -14.33
N ASP A 92 -20.49 5.63 -14.45
CA ASP A 92 -21.62 6.45 -13.98
C ASP A 92 -21.94 6.24 -12.49
N ARG A 93 -21.07 5.56 -11.73
CA ARG A 93 -21.12 5.35 -10.27
C ARG A 93 -22.29 4.48 -9.81
N ARG A 94 -22.67 3.48 -10.59
CA ARG A 94 -23.50 2.37 -10.15
C ARG A 94 -22.61 1.31 -9.52
N ILE A 95 -23.01 0.78 -8.37
CA ILE A 95 -22.30 -0.26 -7.64
C ILE A 95 -23.18 -1.50 -7.58
N CYS A 96 -22.64 -2.63 -8.04
CA CYS A 96 -23.26 -3.94 -7.90
C CYS A 96 -22.56 -4.69 -6.78
N CYS A 97 -23.30 -5.15 -5.80
CA CYS A 97 -22.77 -5.90 -4.67
C CYS A 97 -23.63 -7.10 -4.31
N ILE A 98 -23.06 -8.04 -3.59
CA ILE A 98 -23.72 -9.26 -3.16
C ILE A 98 -23.36 -9.59 -1.71
N ASN A 99 -24.33 -10.03 -0.92
CA ASN A 99 -24.14 -10.59 0.40
C ASN A 99 -25.05 -11.80 0.65
N THR A 100 -24.85 -12.46 1.77
CA THR A 100 -25.60 -13.69 2.12
C THR A 100 -27.04 -13.44 2.58
N VAL A 101 -27.36 -12.21 2.98
CA VAL A 101 -28.68 -11.84 3.54
C VAL A 101 -29.61 -11.30 2.46
N ASP A 102 -29.13 -10.27 1.73
CA ASP A 102 -29.96 -9.51 0.76
C ASP A 102 -29.74 -9.98 -0.69
N GLY A 103 -28.78 -10.87 -0.91
CA GLY A 103 -28.41 -11.32 -2.25
C GLY A 103 -27.76 -10.22 -3.09
N TYR A 104 -28.08 -10.20 -4.39
CA TYR A 104 -27.57 -9.19 -5.32
C TYR A 104 -28.32 -7.86 -5.17
N GLN A 105 -27.57 -6.77 -5.09
CA GLN A 105 -28.08 -5.42 -4.95
C GLN A 105 -27.40 -4.46 -5.92
N GLU A 106 -28.17 -3.48 -6.40
CA GLU A 106 -27.68 -2.33 -7.16
C GLU A 106 -27.86 -1.05 -6.35
N LEU A 107 -26.77 -0.29 -6.21
CA LEU A 107 -26.72 0.98 -5.50
C LEU A 107 -26.26 2.08 -6.46
N LYS A 108 -26.62 3.34 -6.16
CA LYS A 108 -26.16 4.51 -6.89
C LYS A 108 -25.48 5.49 -5.95
N ALA A 109 -24.31 5.99 -6.34
CA ALA A 109 -23.58 6.98 -5.58
C ALA A 109 -23.49 8.34 -6.31
N GLY A 110 -23.47 9.43 -5.54
CA GLY A 110 -23.05 10.74 -6.01
C GLY A 110 -21.54 10.74 -6.28
N ALA A 111 -20.76 10.14 -5.36
CA ALA A 111 -19.34 9.86 -5.52
C ALA A 111 -18.96 8.49 -4.95
N VAL A 112 -17.88 7.89 -5.46
CA VAL A 112 -17.35 6.59 -5.00
C VAL A 112 -15.92 6.76 -4.51
N VAL A 113 -15.56 6.15 -3.38
CA VAL A 113 -14.17 6.08 -2.90
C VAL A 113 -13.72 4.62 -2.93
N LEU A 114 -12.68 4.34 -3.69
CA LEU A 114 -12.03 3.04 -3.81
C LEU A 114 -10.96 2.93 -2.73
N ALA A 115 -11.17 2.06 -1.74
CA ALA A 115 -10.29 1.86 -0.59
C ALA A 115 -10.02 0.36 -0.33
N MET A 116 -9.96 -0.45 -1.41
CA MET A 116 -9.86 -1.91 -1.36
C MET A 116 -8.49 -2.43 -0.91
N GLY A 117 -7.49 -1.56 -0.79
CA GLY A 117 -6.16 -1.93 -0.34
C GLY A 117 -5.36 -2.76 -1.35
N CYS A 118 -4.60 -3.72 -0.85
CA CYS A 118 -3.73 -4.58 -1.66
C CYS A 118 -3.74 -6.02 -1.13
N ARG A 119 -3.27 -6.95 -1.95
CA ARG A 119 -3.02 -8.34 -1.60
C ARG A 119 -1.54 -8.69 -1.81
N GLU A 120 -1.10 -9.75 -1.17
CA GLU A 120 0.27 -10.22 -1.29
C GLU A 120 0.50 -11.01 -2.60
N ARG A 121 1.72 -10.93 -3.12
CA ARG A 121 2.16 -11.81 -4.21
C ARG A 121 2.28 -13.24 -3.71
N THR A 122 1.65 -14.15 -4.43
CA THR A 122 1.70 -15.59 -4.13
C THR A 122 2.91 -16.26 -4.78
N ARG A 123 3.18 -17.52 -4.41
CA ARG A 123 4.18 -18.36 -5.07
C ARG A 123 4.02 -18.38 -6.59
N GLY A 124 2.79 -18.48 -7.09
CA GLY A 124 2.51 -18.50 -8.53
C GLY A 124 2.91 -17.20 -9.23
N ALA A 125 2.74 -16.07 -8.57
CA ALA A 125 3.09 -14.75 -9.13
C ALA A 125 4.61 -14.54 -9.32
N ILE A 126 5.43 -15.23 -8.53
CA ILE A 126 6.90 -15.17 -8.62
C ILE A 126 7.54 -16.47 -9.15
N ALA A 127 6.70 -17.42 -9.58
CA ALA A 127 7.11 -18.66 -10.26
C ALA A 127 8.21 -19.46 -9.55
N ILE A 128 8.18 -19.59 -8.20
CA ILE A 128 9.16 -20.40 -7.47
C ILE A 128 9.09 -21.86 -7.94
N PRO A 129 10.22 -22.45 -8.37
CA PRO A 129 10.25 -23.82 -8.86
C PRO A 129 10.05 -24.87 -7.74
N GLY A 130 10.01 -26.14 -8.12
CA GLY A 130 9.88 -27.30 -7.24
C GLY A 130 8.44 -27.78 -7.04
N ASP A 131 8.27 -28.69 -6.09
CA ASP A 131 7.01 -29.32 -5.74
C ASP A 131 5.97 -28.32 -5.21
N ARG A 132 4.70 -28.69 -5.20
CA ARG A 132 3.59 -27.84 -4.74
C ARG A 132 2.86 -28.43 -3.52
N PRO A 133 3.55 -28.72 -2.42
CA PRO A 133 2.95 -29.22 -1.21
C PRO A 133 2.19 -28.13 -0.42
N ALA A 134 1.44 -28.51 0.61
CA ALA A 134 0.98 -27.59 1.64
C ALA A 134 2.17 -26.99 2.44
N GLY A 135 1.91 -25.93 3.23
CA GLY A 135 2.93 -25.27 4.06
C GLY A 135 3.60 -24.06 3.42
N ILE A 136 3.12 -23.59 2.26
CA ILE A 136 3.59 -22.36 1.63
C ILE A 136 2.49 -21.30 1.79
N PHE A 137 2.78 -20.23 2.54
CA PHE A 137 1.85 -19.15 2.83
C PHE A 137 2.45 -17.81 2.44
N THR A 138 1.62 -16.84 2.11
CA THR A 138 2.04 -15.44 2.19
C THR A 138 2.18 -15.04 3.65
N ALA A 139 3.07 -14.09 3.95
CA ALA A 139 3.36 -13.70 5.33
C ALA A 139 2.11 -13.13 6.04
N GLY A 140 1.28 -12.36 5.33
CA GLY A 140 0.03 -11.82 5.87
C GLY A 140 -1.05 -12.89 6.07
N ALA A 141 -1.14 -13.91 5.20
CA ALA A 141 -2.04 -15.03 5.45
C ALA A 141 -1.63 -15.81 6.70
N ALA A 142 -0.32 -16.06 6.88
CA ALA A 142 0.20 -16.67 8.10
C ALA A 142 -0.06 -15.79 9.33
N GLN A 143 0.06 -14.47 9.20
CA GLN A 143 -0.24 -13.52 10.26
C GLN A 143 -1.70 -13.60 10.70
N ARG A 144 -2.65 -13.70 9.76
CA ARG A 144 -4.07 -13.88 10.07
C ARG A 144 -4.30 -15.20 10.84
N TYR A 145 -3.77 -16.31 10.34
CA TYR A 145 -3.91 -17.60 11.01
C TYR A 145 -3.39 -17.57 12.45
N VAL A 146 -2.20 -17.02 12.65
CA VAL A 146 -1.57 -17.01 13.99
C VAL A 146 -2.25 -16.01 14.91
N ASN A 147 -2.54 -14.79 14.43
CA ASN A 147 -2.96 -13.69 15.31
C ASN A 147 -4.47 -13.60 15.51
N MET A 148 -5.27 -14.05 14.54
CA MET A 148 -6.74 -13.95 14.62
C MET A 148 -7.41 -15.31 14.82
N GLU A 149 -6.93 -16.35 14.14
CA GLU A 149 -7.56 -17.67 14.16
C GLU A 149 -6.92 -18.62 15.19
N GLY A 150 -5.76 -18.28 15.77
CA GLY A 150 -5.06 -19.07 16.78
C GLY A 150 -4.40 -20.36 16.24
N TYR A 151 -4.13 -20.43 14.92
CA TYR A 151 -3.52 -21.61 14.30
C TYR A 151 -2.05 -21.37 13.98
N MET A 152 -1.19 -22.29 14.42
CA MET A 152 0.20 -22.34 13.99
C MET A 152 0.31 -22.91 12.58
N VAL A 153 0.93 -22.13 11.67
CA VAL A 153 1.09 -22.51 10.26
C VAL A 153 2.27 -23.47 10.04
N GLY A 154 3.17 -23.58 11.01
CA GLY A 154 4.30 -24.51 10.98
C GLY A 154 5.28 -24.29 12.12
N ARG A 155 6.33 -25.14 12.19
CA ARG A 155 7.30 -25.14 13.30
C ARG A 155 8.73 -24.86 12.86
N ARG A 156 9.08 -25.15 11.63
CA ARG A 156 10.41 -24.92 11.05
C ARG A 156 10.25 -24.07 9.78
N VAL A 157 10.55 -22.80 9.88
CA VAL A 157 10.10 -21.78 8.92
C VAL A 157 11.27 -21.18 8.18
N VAL A 158 11.16 -21.10 6.85
CA VAL A 158 12.00 -20.24 5.98
C VAL A 158 11.15 -19.12 5.45
N ILE A 159 11.65 -17.88 5.51
CA ILE A 159 10.96 -16.69 5.04
C ILE A 159 11.65 -16.18 3.78
N LEU A 160 10.92 -15.98 2.70
CA LEU A 160 11.40 -15.33 1.47
C LEU A 160 10.89 -13.90 1.41
N GLY A 161 11.83 -12.96 1.37
CA GLY A 161 11.61 -11.52 1.40
C GLY A 161 11.81 -10.92 2.79
N SER A 162 12.56 -9.82 2.86
CA SER A 162 12.90 -9.07 4.06
C SER A 162 12.13 -7.75 4.19
N GLY A 163 10.95 -7.66 3.58
CA GLY A 163 10.01 -6.57 3.84
C GLY A 163 9.43 -6.65 5.26
N ASP A 164 8.86 -5.56 5.77
CA ASP A 164 8.43 -5.45 7.17
C ASP A 164 7.52 -6.59 7.64
N ILE A 165 6.56 -7.03 6.81
CA ILE A 165 5.68 -8.15 7.18
C ILE A 165 6.49 -9.44 7.37
N GLY A 166 7.49 -9.72 6.51
CA GLY A 166 8.36 -10.88 6.65
C GLY A 166 9.18 -10.83 7.93
N LEU A 167 9.76 -9.68 8.25
CA LEU A 167 10.52 -9.46 9.49
C LEU A 167 9.64 -9.61 10.74
N ILE A 168 8.48 -8.97 10.75
CA ILE A 168 7.51 -9.04 11.84
C ILE A 168 7.05 -10.49 12.07
N MET A 169 6.80 -11.24 10.98
CA MET A 169 6.43 -12.65 11.08
C MET A 169 7.58 -13.54 11.53
N ALA A 170 8.83 -13.21 11.20
CA ALA A 170 10.00 -13.92 11.75
C ALA A 170 10.00 -13.86 13.28
N ARG A 171 9.83 -12.66 13.83
CA ARG A 171 9.70 -12.46 15.29
C ARG A 171 8.45 -13.16 15.84
N ARG A 172 7.30 -12.98 15.19
CA ARG A 172 6.02 -13.52 15.68
C ARG A 172 6.04 -15.04 15.74
N MET A 173 6.49 -15.71 14.68
CA MET A 173 6.61 -17.17 14.65
C MET A 173 7.55 -17.69 15.74
N THR A 174 8.66 -16.98 15.97
CA THR A 174 9.62 -17.33 17.03
C THR A 174 8.98 -17.22 18.43
N LEU A 175 8.23 -16.17 18.69
CA LEU A 175 7.51 -15.97 19.97
C LEU A 175 6.44 -17.02 20.21
N GLU A 176 5.85 -17.57 19.16
CA GLU A 176 4.89 -18.69 19.24
C GLU A 176 5.57 -20.07 19.26
N GLY A 177 6.90 -20.12 19.41
CA GLY A 177 7.65 -21.36 19.58
C GLY A 177 8.07 -22.06 18.30
N ALA A 178 7.90 -21.46 17.14
CA ALA A 178 8.49 -21.97 15.90
C ALA A 178 9.99 -21.61 15.81
N LYS A 179 10.76 -22.43 15.08
CA LYS A 179 12.13 -22.13 14.73
C LYS A 179 12.18 -21.51 13.35
N VAL A 180 12.48 -20.22 13.28
CA VAL A 180 12.77 -19.54 12.00
C VAL A 180 14.22 -19.81 11.65
N LEU A 181 14.44 -20.49 10.52
CA LEU A 181 15.75 -20.99 10.09
C LEU A 181 16.52 -19.95 9.29
N ALA A 182 15.82 -19.17 8.47
CA ALA A 182 16.41 -18.16 7.61
C ALA A 182 15.37 -17.13 7.15
N CYS A 183 15.82 -15.87 6.99
CA CYS A 183 15.18 -14.87 6.16
C CYS A 183 16.04 -14.70 4.88
N VAL A 184 15.43 -14.82 3.71
CA VAL A 184 16.09 -14.85 2.40
C VAL A 184 15.64 -13.65 1.59
N GLU A 185 16.58 -12.83 1.11
CA GLU A 185 16.31 -11.61 0.35
C GLU A 185 17.01 -11.60 -1.00
N LEU A 186 16.25 -11.34 -2.05
CA LEU A 186 16.74 -11.29 -3.42
C LEU A 186 17.69 -10.12 -3.67
N CYS A 187 17.43 -8.97 -3.00
CA CYS A 187 18.23 -7.76 -3.11
C CYS A 187 19.51 -7.85 -2.27
N PRO A 188 20.58 -7.06 -2.61
CA PRO A 188 21.78 -6.97 -1.79
C PRO A 188 21.57 -6.15 -0.50
N TYR A 189 20.36 -5.74 -0.22
CA TYR A 189 19.94 -4.99 0.98
C TYR A 189 18.53 -5.43 1.42
N SER A 190 18.22 -5.25 2.70
CA SER A 190 16.86 -5.48 3.21
C SER A 190 15.90 -4.38 2.76
N ASN A 191 14.66 -4.76 2.45
CA ASN A 191 13.59 -3.83 2.08
C ASN A 191 12.73 -3.39 3.27
N GLY A 192 12.97 -3.93 4.46
CA GLY A 192 12.28 -3.54 5.69
C GLY A 192 12.99 -2.41 6.44
N LEU A 193 12.27 -1.77 7.34
CA LEU A 193 12.80 -0.72 8.21
C LEU A 193 13.94 -1.27 9.10
N ASN A 194 14.99 -0.48 9.29
CA ASN A 194 16.18 -0.89 10.04
C ASN A 194 15.83 -1.35 11.48
N ARG A 195 14.89 -0.68 12.15
CA ARG A 195 14.40 -1.11 13.47
C ARG A 195 13.83 -2.53 13.46
N ASN A 196 13.14 -2.92 12.39
CA ASN A 196 12.56 -4.25 12.26
C ASN A 196 13.63 -5.31 11.98
N ILE A 197 14.70 -4.98 11.27
CA ILE A 197 15.86 -5.88 11.11
C ILE A 197 16.45 -6.19 12.49
N VAL A 198 16.68 -5.19 13.32
CA VAL A 198 17.23 -5.37 14.67
C VAL A 198 16.28 -6.18 15.55
N GLN A 199 15.04 -5.70 15.71
CA GLN A 199 14.07 -6.29 16.65
C GLN A 199 13.49 -7.63 16.22
N CYS A 200 13.51 -7.96 14.93
CA CYS A 200 12.87 -9.17 14.41
C CYS A 200 13.87 -10.25 13.98
N LEU A 201 15.09 -9.89 13.61
CA LEU A 201 16.10 -10.88 13.22
C LEU A 201 17.28 -10.92 14.20
N ASN A 202 17.94 -9.78 14.46
CA ASN A 202 19.18 -9.75 15.27
C ASN A 202 18.91 -10.21 16.71
N ASP A 203 17.86 -9.70 17.35
CA ASP A 203 17.49 -10.06 18.74
C ASP A 203 17.16 -11.55 18.92
N TYR A 204 16.79 -12.21 17.82
CA TYR A 204 16.44 -13.65 17.81
C TYR A 204 17.48 -14.54 17.12
N ASN A 205 18.65 -13.96 16.70
CA ASN A 205 19.71 -14.65 15.98
C ASN A 205 19.20 -15.37 14.70
N ILE A 206 18.25 -14.76 13.98
CA ILE A 206 17.73 -15.30 12.73
C ILE A 206 18.64 -14.81 11.60
N PRO A 207 19.28 -15.72 10.81
CA PRO A 207 20.17 -15.31 9.75
C PRO A 207 19.43 -14.68 8.57
N LEU A 208 20.00 -13.59 8.04
CA LEU A 208 19.53 -12.89 6.83
C LEU A 208 20.49 -13.20 5.67
N TYR A 209 19.97 -13.85 4.64
CA TYR A 209 20.69 -14.17 3.40
C TYR A 209 20.34 -13.15 2.31
N LEU A 210 21.17 -12.13 2.14
CA LEU A 210 21.03 -11.12 1.07
C LEU A 210 21.57 -11.67 -0.26
N SER A 211 21.05 -11.19 -1.38
CA SER A 211 21.35 -11.67 -2.73
C SER A 211 21.12 -13.18 -2.88
N HIS A 212 20.05 -13.71 -2.26
CA HIS A 212 19.65 -15.11 -2.35
C HIS A 212 18.17 -15.22 -2.72
N THR A 213 17.80 -16.35 -3.31
CA THR A 213 16.40 -16.68 -3.58
C THR A 213 16.15 -18.18 -3.37
N ILE A 214 14.89 -18.58 -3.24
CA ILE A 214 14.50 -19.98 -3.23
C ILE A 214 14.55 -20.52 -4.67
N THR A 215 15.32 -21.57 -4.88
CA THR A 215 15.53 -22.20 -6.18
C THR A 215 14.88 -23.57 -6.32
N ASP A 216 14.49 -24.18 -5.20
CA ASP A 216 13.71 -25.43 -5.20
C ASP A 216 12.92 -25.60 -3.90
N ILE A 217 11.75 -26.23 -4.00
CA ILE A 217 10.93 -26.64 -2.87
C ILE A 217 10.61 -28.11 -3.04
N LYS A 218 10.88 -28.91 -2.00
CA LYS A 218 10.61 -30.35 -1.99
C LYS A 218 9.58 -30.70 -0.94
N GLY A 219 8.74 -31.66 -1.26
CA GLY A 219 7.74 -32.20 -0.35
C GLY A 219 6.55 -32.75 -1.12
N ARG A 220 5.88 -33.74 -0.54
CA ARG A 220 4.71 -34.39 -1.12
C ARG A 220 3.41 -33.81 -0.58
N GLU A 221 3.11 -34.07 0.68
CA GLU A 221 1.89 -33.55 1.34
C GLU A 221 2.14 -32.17 1.90
N ARG A 222 3.31 -31.97 2.49
CA ARG A 222 3.76 -30.71 3.07
C ARG A 222 5.21 -30.43 2.64
N VAL A 223 5.65 -29.18 2.79
CA VAL A 223 7.05 -28.79 2.60
C VAL A 223 7.91 -29.63 3.55
N GLU A 224 8.97 -30.24 3.02
CA GLU A 224 9.97 -31.02 3.76
C GLU A 224 11.33 -30.33 3.69
N GLN A 225 11.61 -29.68 2.56
CA GLN A 225 12.90 -29.05 2.33
C GLN A 225 12.79 -27.87 1.36
N VAL A 226 13.64 -26.88 1.57
CA VAL A 226 13.81 -25.72 0.69
C VAL A 226 15.28 -25.55 0.34
N VAL A 227 15.57 -25.28 -0.92
CA VAL A 227 16.90 -24.93 -1.40
C VAL A 227 16.94 -23.45 -1.73
N ILE A 228 17.92 -22.73 -1.19
CA ILE A 228 18.22 -21.36 -1.57
C ILE A 228 19.52 -21.32 -2.33
N SER A 229 19.68 -20.34 -3.24
CA SER A 229 20.93 -20.10 -3.96
C SER A 229 21.22 -18.61 -3.98
N ARG A 230 22.50 -18.27 -3.99
CA ARG A 230 22.95 -16.91 -4.25
C ARG A 230 22.58 -16.51 -5.68
N VAL A 231 22.32 -15.22 -5.89
CA VAL A 231 22.02 -14.67 -7.22
C VAL A 231 23.09 -13.68 -7.67
N ASP A 232 23.26 -13.59 -9.01
CA ASP A 232 24.10 -12.58 -9.66
C ASP A 232 23.39 -11.20 -9.73
N GLU A 233 24.05 -10.20 -10.29
CA GLU A 233 23.48 -8.84 -10.49
C GLU A 233 22.24 -8.83 -11.39
N ALA A 234 22.10 -9.82 -12.28
CA ALA A 234 20.92 -10.03 -13.11
C ALA A 234 19.83 -10.86 -12.40
N ARG A 235 20.00 -11.13 -11.09
CA ARG A 235 19.10 -11.91 -10.23
C ARG A 235 18.94 -13.37 -10.67
N ARG A 236 19.95 -13.95 -11.34
CA ARG A 236 19.96 -15.35 -11.76
C ARG A 236 20.71 -16.18 -10.72
N PRO A 237 20.19 -17.37 -10.35
CA PRO A 237 20.87 -18.26 -9.41
C PRO A 237 22.27 -18.65 -9.90
N ILE A 238 23.23 -18.63 -8.98
CA ILE A 238 24.63 -19.02 -9.22
C ILE A 238 24.78 -20.50 -8.85
N PRO A 239 25.08 -21.39 -9.80
CA PRO A 239 25.31 -22.82 -9.53
C PRO A 239 26.45 -23.05 -8.53
N GLY A 240 26.31 -24.05 -7.66
CA GLY A 240 27.29 -24.41 -6.64
C GLY A 240 27.20 -23.56 -5.36
N THR A 241 26.17 -22.72 -5.24
CA THR A 241 25.91 -21.89 -4.02
C THR A 241 24.68 -22.37 -3.25
N GLU A 242 24.16 -23.53 -3.60
CA GLU A 242 22.93 -24.09 -3.03
C GLU A 242 23.12 -24.39 -1.54
N GLN A 243 22.15 -23.94 -0.73
CA GLN A 243 22.03 -24.26 0.67
C GLN A 243 20.64 -24.84 0.93
N THR A 244 20.59 -25.92 1.68
CA THR A 244 19.37 -26.67 1.93
C THR A 244 18.91 -26.51 3.38
N PHE A 245 17.61 -26.28 3.56
CA PHE A 245 16.95 -26.18 4.87
C PHE A 245 15.84 -27.21 4.98
N ASP A 246 15.94 -28.08 5.97
CA ASP A 246 14.83 -28.96 6.34
C ASP A 246 13.79 -28.11 7.09
N CYS A 247 12.65 -27.90 6.48
CA CYS A 247 11.59 -27.04 7.00
C CYS A 247 10.21 -27.57 6.61
N ASP A 248 9.20 -27.23 7.39
CA ASP A 248 7.80 -27.60 7.14
C ASP A 248 6.96 -26.42 6.61
N THR A 249 7.55 -25.20 6.54
CA THR A 249 6.81 -24.00 6.20
C THR A 249 7.68 -22.98 5.48
N VAL A 250 7.12 -22.39 4.44
CA VAL A 250 7.69 -21.22 3.72
C VAL A 250 6.72 -20.05 3.87
N LEU A 251 7.20 -18.89 4.33
CA LEU A 251 6.47 -17.63 4.30
C LEU A 251 6.99 -16.74 3.19
N LEU A 252 6.08 -16.15 2.43
CA LEU A 252 6.39 -15.26 1.31
C LEU A 252 6.06 -13.81 1.68
N SER A 253 7.07 -12.95 1.73
CA SER A 253 6.97 -11.50 1.90
C SER A 253 7.60 -10.80 0.70
N VAL A 254 7.05 -11.07 -0.49
CA VAL A 254 7.66 -10.76 -1.80
C VAL A 254 6.95 -9.64 -2.55
N GLY A 255 6.33 -8.75 -1.81
CA GLY A 255 5.66 -7.56 -2.30
C GLY A 255 4.15 -7.69 -2.39
N LEU A 256 3.52 -6.56 -2.61
CA LEU A 256 2.08 -6.36 -2.61
C LEU A 256 1.56 -6.03 -4.01
N ILE A 257 0.30 -6.34 -4.26
CA ILE A 257 -0.44 -6.03 -5.49
C ILE A 257 -1.67 -5.23 -5.11
N PRO A 258 -1.80 -3.96 -5.52
CA PRO A 258 -3.03 -3.19 -5.34
C PRO A 258 -4.25 -3.90 -5.94
N GLU A 259 -5.35 -3.96 -5.17
CA GLU A 259 -6.58 -4.66 -5.59
C GLU A 259 -7.43 -3.78 -6.51
N ASN A 260 -7.14 -3.80 -7.81
CA ASN A 260 -7.71 -2.90 -8.81
C ASN A 260 -8.58 -3.59 -9.88
N GLU A 261 -9.14 -4.75 -9.59
CA GLU A 261 -10.06 -5.43 -10.49
C GLU A 261 -11.30 -4.57 -10.80
N LEU A 262 -11.90 -3.97 -9.77
CA LEU A 262 -13.04 -3.06 -9.92
C LEU A 262 -12.67 -1.79 -10.68
N THR A 263 -11.50 -1.22 -10.39
CA THR A 263 -10.98 -0.03 -11.06
C THR A 263 -10.79 -0.26 -12.56
N ARG A 264 -10.19 -1.40 -12.93
CA ARG A 264 -10.02 -1.80 -14.34
C ARG A 264 -11.35 -2.11 -15.02
N GLY A 265 -12.25 -2.81 -14.30
CA GLY A 265 -13.60 -3.11 -14.81
C GLY A 265 -14.41 -1.86 -15.14
N ALA A 266 -14.21 -0.76 -14.42
CA ALA A 266 -14.81 0.54 -14.69
C ALA A 266 -14.12 1.33 -15.81
N GLY A 267 -13.05 0.81 -16.42
CA GLY A 267 -12.30 1.47 -17.48
C GLY A 267 -11.44 2.65 -17.01
N ILE A 268 -11.14 2.72 -15.71
CA ILE A 268 -10.33 3.80 -15.13
C ILE A 268 -8.85 3.62 -15.51
N PRO A 269 -8.17 4.66 -16.02
CA PRO A 269 -6.76 4.60 -16.36
C PRO A 269 -5.88 4.24 -15.16
N MET A 270 -4.92 3.33 -15.41
CA MET A 270 -4.02 2.78 -14.41
C MET A 270 -2.59 3.24 -14.65
N ASP A 271 -1.90 3.63 -13.59
CA ASP A 271 -0.46 3.83 -13.61
C ASP A 271 0.26 2.46 -13.63
N ARG A 272 1.18 2.28 -14.61
CA ARG A 272 1.88 1.00 -14.81
C ARG A 272 2.93 0.69 -13.74
N ARG A 273 3.39 1.70 -13.00
CA ARG A 273 4.45 1.55 -11.98
C ARG A 273 3.89 1.28 -10.61
N THR A 274 2.83 1.99 -10.22
CA THR A 274 2.13 1.74 -8.95
C THR A 274 1.13 0.59 -9.05
N ASN A 275 0.63 0.26 -10.26
CA ASN A 275 -0.54 -0.60 -10.50
C ASN A 275 -1.82 -0.09 -9.82
N GLY A 276 -1.85 1.20 -9.46
CA GLY A 276 -3.01 1.91 -8.94
C GLY A 276 -3.66 2.78 -10.00
N ALA A 277 -4.80 3.40 -9.68
CA ALA A 277 -5.42 4.38 -10.55
C ALA A 277 -4.53 5.62 -10.72
N VAL A 278 -4.57 6.23 -11.91
CA VAL A 278 -4.05 7.58 -12.12
C VAL A 278 -4.96 8.56 -11.39
N VAL A 279 -4.39 9.42 -10.54
CA VAL A 279 -5.16 10.32 -9.68
C VAL A 279 -4.68 11.77 -9.78
N TYR A 280 -5.61 12.68 -9.46
CA TYR A 280 -5.35 14.10 -9.24
C TYR A 280 -4.92 14.39 -7.78
N GLU A 281 -4.58 15.63 -7.49
CA GLU A 281 -4.11 16.14 -6.18
C GLU A 281 -5.06 15.83 -5.02
N ASN A 282 -6.35 15.70 -5.28
CA ASN A 282 -7.39 15.40 -4.31
C ASN A 282 -7.80 13.92 -4.29
N MET A 283 -7.01 13.06 -4.94
CA MET A 283 -7.22 11.61 -5.09
C MET A 283 -8.41 11.21 -5.98
N GLU A 284 -9.01 12.17 -6.73
CA GLU A 284 -9.95 11.85 -7.80
C GLU A 284 -9.24 11.10 -8.92
N THR A 285 -9.86 10.05 -9.45
CA THR A 285 -9.35 9.31 -10.61
C THR A 285 -9.67 10.07 -11.91
N MET A 286 -9.22 9.55 -13.05
CA MET A 286 -9.59 10.11 -14.36
C MET A 286 -11.09 9.90 -14.71
N ALA A 287 -11.85 9.15 -13.90
CA ALA A 287 -13.30 9.02 -13.99
C ALA A 287 -13.98 9.96 -12.99
N PRO A 288 -14.72 10.99 -13.45
CA PRO A 288 -15.29 12.02 -12.57
C PRO A 288 -16.17 11.45 -11.45
N GLY A 289 -15.92 11.89 -10.22
CA GLY A 289 -16.64 11.44 -9.03
C GLY A 289 -16.25 10.05 -8.52
N ILE A 290 -15.19 9.45 -9.07
CA ILE A 290 -14.59 8.23 -8.52
C ILE A 290 -13.21 8.58 -7.98
N PHE A 291 -13.00 8.35 -6.70
CA PHE A 291 -11.78 8.60 -5.95
C PHE A 291 -11.11 7.29 -5.57
N ALA A 292 -9.80 7.30 -5.37
CA ALA A 292 -9.06 6.14 -4.89
C ALA A 292 -8.02 6.57 -3.85
N CYS A 293 -7.83 5.79 -2.77
CA CYS A 293 -6.90 6.15 -1.71
C CYS A 293 -6.31 4.94 -0.98
N GLY A 294 -5.15 5.14 -0.38
CA GLY A 294 -4.41 4.11 0.32
C GLY A 294 -3.75 3.10 -0.63
N ASN A 295 -3.54 1.88 -0.14
CA ASN A 295 -2.74 0.88 -0.84
C ASN A 295 -3.34 0.39 -2.19
N VAL A 296 -4.56 0.76 -2.53
CA VAL A 296 -5.13 0.53 -3.86
C VAL A 296 -4.53 1.48 -4.92
N VAL A 297 -4.00 2.64 -4.52
CA VAL A 297 -3.32 3.61 -5.40
C VAL A 297 -1.82 3.35 -5.44
N HIS A 298 -1.19 3.34 -4.27
CA HIS A 298 0.22 2.98 -4.08
C HIS A 298 0.44 2.45 -2.66
N VAL A 299 1.43 1.58 -2.48
CA VAL A 299 1.69 0.96 -1.19
C VAL A 299 2.42 1.93 -0.27
N HIS A 300 1.79 2.29 0.85
CA HIS A 300 2.36 3.13 1.88
C HIS A 300 3.16 2.32 2.91
N ASP A 301 4.15 2.96 3.56
CA ASP A 301 4.93 2.38 4.65
C ASP A 301 4.25 2.57 6.01
N LEU A 302 3.48 3.64 6.17
CA LEU A 302 2.81 4.00 7.43
C LEU A 302 1.31 4.21 7.22
N VAL A 303 0.51 3.59 8.08
CA VAL A 303 -0.95 3.74 8.05
C VAL A 303 -1.42 5.17 8.31
N ASP A 304 -0.64 5.94 9.06
CA ASP A 304 -0.94 7.35 9.33
C ASP A 304 -1.02 8.16 8.02
N PHE A 305 -0.16 7.87 7.05
CA PHE A 305 -0.20 8.50 5.71
C PHE A 305 -1.36 7.97 4.87
N VAL A 306 -1.68 6.69 4.99
CA VAL A 306 -2.89 6.12 4.38
C VAL A 306 -4.13 6.88 4.84
N SER A 307 -4.27 7.09 6.15
CA SER A 307 -5.43 7.80 6.71
C SER A 307 -5.49 9.26 6.26
N ALA A 308 -4.35 9.98 6.27
CA ALA A 308 -4.30 11.38 5.83
C ALA A 308 -4.67 11.54 4.34
N GLU A 309 -4.14 10.65 3.46
CA GLU A 309 -4.51 10.62 2.05
C GLU A 309 -5.99 10.31 1.85
N SER A 310 -6.52 9.37 2.64
CA SER A 310 -7.91 8.94 2.54
C SER A 310 -8.90 9.97 3.08
N GLU A 311 -8.53 10.73 4.11
CA GLU A 311 -9.31 11.89 4.58
C GLU A 311 -9.45 12.94 3.45
N LYS A 312 -8.37 13.17 2.70
CA LYS A 312 -8.39 14.06 1.52
C LYS A 312 -9.35 13.53 0.45
N ALA A 313 -9.27 12.24 0.11
CA ALA A 313 -10.15 11.60 -0.85
C ALA A 313 -11.63 11.65 -0.43
N GLY A 314 -11.92 11.35 0.84
CA GLY A 314 -13.29 11.39 1.39
C GLY A 314 -13.88 12.80 1.40
N ALA A 315 -13.09 13.79 1.78
CA ALA A 315 -13.49 15.19 1.73
C ALA A 315 -13.81 15.63 0.30
N ALA A 316 -12.94 15.32 -0.67
CA ALA A 316 -13.14 15.64 -2.08
C ALA A 316 -14.36 14.92 -2.67
N ALA A 317 -14.60 13.65 -2.29
CA ALA A 317 -15.78 12.90 -2.70
C ALA A 317 -17.08 13.55 -2.21
N ALA A 318 -17.11 14.07 -0.96
CA ALA A 318 -18.25 14.79 -0.42
C ALA A 318 -18.50 16.09 -1.20
N HIS A 319 -17.48 16.90 -1.43
CA HIS A 319 -17.58 18.14 -2.23
C HIS A 319 -18.13 17.85 -3.63
N TYR A 320 -17.60 16.84 -4.31
CA TYR A 320 -18.12 16.42 -5.62
C TYR A 320 -19.60 16.01 -5.57
N ALA A 321 -19.98 15.19 -4.59
CA ALA A 321 -21.37 14.74 -4.41
C ALA A 321 -22.35 15.90 -4.11
N LEU A 322 -21.85 17.00 -3.53
CA LEU A 322 -22.59 18.24 -3.27
C LEU A 322 -22.63 19.19 -4.47
N GLY A 323 -22.00 18.83 -5.58
CA GLY A 323 -22.00 19.61 -6.83
C GLY A 323 -20.83 20.58 -6.97
N GLU A 324 -19.78 20.44 -6.15
CA GLU A 324 -18.56 21.24 -6.25
C GLU A 324 -17.57 20.50 -7.18
N GLU A 325 -17.38 21.00 -8.39
CA GLU A 325 -16.41 20.45 -9.34
C GLU A 325 -15.14 21.31 -9.35
N ILE A 326 -13.98 20.64 -9.36
CA ILE A 326 -12.68 21.29 -9.47
C ILE A 326 -12.26 21.25 -10.94
N GLY A 327 -12.29 22.41 -11.57
CA GLY A 327 -11.72 22.64 -12.91
C GLY A 327 -10.35 23.29 -12.82
N GLY A 328 -9.88 23.79 -13.97
CA GLY A 328 -8.70 24.63 -14.06
C GLY A 328 -7.51 23.99 -14.78
N ARG A 329 -6.34 24.63 -14.66
CA ARG A 329 -5.13 24.21 -15.35
C ARG A 329 -4.57 22.92 -14.72
N CYS A 330 -4.40 21.89 -15.55
CA CYS A 330 -3.82 20.62 -15.15
C CYS A 330 -2.32 20.57 -15.45
N ILE A 331 -1.52 20.17 -14.47
CA ILE A 331 -0.09 19.89 -14.59
C ILE A 331 0.10 18.37 -14.50
N GLU A 332 0.80 17.78 -15.45
CA GLU A 332 1.28 16.41 -15.37
C GLU A 332 2.58 16.35 -14.55
N LEU A 333 2.65 15.44 -13.57
CA LEU A 333 3.89 15.13 -12.87
C LEU A 333 4.64 14.02 -13.60
N LYS A 334 5.89 14.31 -13.98
CA LYS A 334 6.80 13.38 -14.67
C LYS A 334 7.86 12.83 -13.73
N ASN A 335 8.13 11.55 -13.89
CA ASN A 335 9.20 10.87 -13.17
C ASN A 335 10.53 11.12 -13.91
N GLY A 336 11.42 11.88 -13.29
CA GLY A 336 12.74 12.16 -13.80
C GLY A 336 13.79 11.14 -13.33
N ASN A 337 15.06 11.57 -13.32
CA ASN A 337 16.17 10.70 -12.91
C ASN A 337 15.96 10.14 -11.51
N ALA A 338 16.24 8.84 -11.35
CA ALA A 338 16.18 8.09 -10.09
C ALA A 338 14.79 7.97 -9.44
N VAL A 339 13.73 8.61 -9.97
CA VAL A 339 12.35 8.52 -9.48
C VAL A 339 11.62 7.38 -10.16
N ASN A 340 11.06 6.48 -9.36
CA ASN A 340 10.34 5.31 -9.86
C ASN A 340 8.90 5.64 -10.26
N TYR A 341 8.17 6.35 -9.41
CA TYR A 341 6.82 6.84 -9.67
C TYR A 341 6.51 8.06 -8.79
N THR A 342 5.48 8.82 -9.14
CA THR A 342 4.92 9.92 -8.34
C THR A 342 3.42 9.74 -8.15
N VAL A 343 2.88 10.13 -6.99
CA VAL A 343 1.45 10.21 -6.69
C VAL A 343 1.19 11.55 -5.97
N PRO A 344 0.24 12.37 -6.47
CA PRO A 344 -0.59 12.18 -7.66
C PRO A 344 0.22 12.24 -8.97
N GLN A 345 -0.38 11.80 -10.08
CA GLN A 345 0.21 11.95 -11.42
C GLN A 345 -0.20 13.26 -12.08
N HIS A 346 -1.31 13.85 -11.64
CA HIS A 346 -1.82 15.12 -12.17
C HIS A 346 -2.19 16.07 -11.03
N ILE A 347 -2.02 17.36 -11.27
CA ILE A 347 -2.38 18.43 -10.33
C ILE A 347 -3.24 19.45 -11.05
N ARG A 348 -4.48 19.66 -10.61
CA ARG A 348 -5.29 20.83 -10.99
C ARG A 348 -4.89 21.96 -10.04
N VAL A 349 -4.27 22.99 -10.59
CA VAL A 349 -3.64 24.06 -9.77
C VAL A 349 -4.67 24.77 -8.89
N GLU A 350 -5.86 24.98 -9.41
CA GLU A 350 -6.98 25.62 -8.71
C GLU A 350 -7.54 24.72 -7.57
N GLY A 351 -7.34 23.41 -7.66
CA GLY A 351 -7.72 22.44 -6.63
C GLY A 351 -6.75 22.39 -5.45
N VAL A 352 -5.59 23.01 -5.56
CA VAL A 352 -4.60 23.08 -4.48
C VAL A 352 -4.91 24.27 -3.58
N ASP A 353 -5.28 24.04 -2.33
CA ASP A 353 -5.52 25.12 -1.37
C ASP A 353 -4.20 25.88 -1.07
N LYS A 354 -3.28 25.27 -0.33
CA LYS A 354 -1.98 25.87 0.05
C LYS A 354 -0.79 25.14 -0.56
N LEU A 355 -0.81 23.83 -0.50
CA LEU A 355 0.27 22.96 -0.98
C LEU A 355 -0.29 21.62 -1.49
N CYS A 356 0.39 21.03 -2.46
CA CYS A 356 0.17 19.66 -2.91
C CYS A 356 1.28 18.76 -2.38
N GLU A 357 0.95 17.74 -1.62
CA GLU A 357 1.88 16.70 -1.22
C GLU A 357 2.05 15.72 -2.37
N VAL A 358 3.30 15.42 -2.71
CA VAL A 358 3.65 14.43 -3.72
C VAL A 358 4.47 13.34 -3.06
N PHE A 359 3.99 12.12 -3.19
CA PHE A 359 4.67 10.90 -2.73
C PHE A 359 5.39 10.25 -3.90
N PHE A 360 6.57 9.67 -3.65
CA PHE A 360 7.31 8.94 -4.65
C PHE A 360 8.29 7.95 -4.02
N ARG A 361 8.82 7.02 -4.83
CA ARG A 361 9.91 6.14 -4.43
C ARG A 361 11.07 6.27 -5.41
N VAL A 362 12.27 6.10 -4.88
CA VAL A 362 13.49 6.04 -5.68
C VAL A 362 13.75 4.62 -6.19
N ASN A 363 14.59 4.48 -7.22
CA ASN A 363 14.87 3.19 -7.85
C ASN A 363 16.13 2.49 -7.31
N ASN A 364 16.89 3.14 -6.41
CA ASN A 364 18.09 2.60 -5.78
C ASN A 364 18.31 3.26 -4.42
N VAL A 365 19.27 2.78 -3.65
CA VAL A 365 19.73 3.44 -2.41
C VAL A 365 20.63 4.61 -2.78
N TYR A 366 20.29 5.80 -2.27
CA TYR A 366 21.02 7.04 -2.49
C TYR A 366 21.43 7.69 -1.19
N ARG A 367 22.62 8.32 -1.18
CA ARG A 367 23.13 9.13 -0.06
C ARG A 367 23.54 10.50 -0.59
N ASP A 368 23.32 11.53 0.24
CA ASP A 368 23.70 12.92 -0.02
C ASP A 368 23.23 13.41 -1.41
N ARG A 369 21.92 13.38 -1.61
CA ARG A 369 21.25 13.76 -2.85
C ARG A 369 20.34 14.95 -2.66
N VAL A 370 19.94 15.53 -3.78
CA VAL A 370 18.94 16.60 -3.82
C VAL A 370 17.79 16.17 -4.73
N ILE A 371 16.58 16.27 -4.19
CA ILE A 371 15.36 16.16 -4.99
C ILE A 371 15.19 17.53 -5.66
N THR A 372 15.09 17.55 -6.98
CA THR A 372 14.84 18.74 -7.77
C THR A 372 13.48 18.66 -8.44
N VAL A 373 12.80 19.77 -8.50
CA VAL A 373 11.52 19.93 -9.18
C VAL A 373 11.69 20.99 -10.28
N THR A 374 11.53 20.59 -11.52
CA THR A 374 11.70 21.47 -12.68
C THR A 374 10.43 21.49 -13.53
N ASP A 375 10.13 22.60 -14.18
CA ASP A 375 9.06 22.68 -15.17
C ASP A 375 9.53 22.22 -16.56
N GLU A 376 8.62 22.23 -17.54
CA GLU A 376 8.91 21.78 -18.90
C GLU A 376 9.92 22.69 -19.64
N ALA A 377 10.04 23.95 -19.23
CA ALA A 377 11.05 24.87 -19.74
C ALA A 377 12.45 24.63 -19.13
N GLY A 378 12.57 23.68 -18.17
CA GLY A 378 13.81 23.40 -17.44
C GLY A 378 14.05 24.36 -16.27
N THR A 379 13.08 25.20 -15.92
CA THR A 379 13.19 26.11 -14.78
C THR A 379 13.14 25.33 -13.46
N LEU A 380 14.15 25.51 -12.63
CA LEU A 380 14.17 24.95 -11.28
C LEU A 380 13.14 25.66 -10.41
N LEU A 381 12.11 24.92 -9.98
CA LEU A 381 11.03 25.43 -9.14
C LEU A 381 11.38 25.34 -7.65
N CYS A 382 11.89 24.20 -7.21
CA CYS A 382 12.36 24.01 -5.84
C CYS A 382 13.30 22.81 -5.73
N ARG A 383 13.97 22.70 -4.56
CA ARG A 383 14.88 21.61 -4.22
C ARG A 383 14.75 21.21 -2.78
N PHE A 384 14.96 19.91 -2.49
CA PHE A 384 14.90 19.32 -1.15
C PHE A 384 16.10 18.40 -0.92
N PRO A 385 17.06 18.75 -0.04
CA PRO A 385 18.19 17.88 0.28
C PRO A 385 17.71 16.63 1.05
N ARG A 386 18.42 15.51 0.83
CA ARG A 386 18.23 14.24 1.53
C ARG A 386 19.56 13.58 1.83
N GLU A 387 19.76 13.19 3.07
CA GLU A 387 20.94 12.44 3.49
C GLU A 387 20.89 10.99 3.05
N HIS A 388 19.68 10.39 3.10
CA HIS A 388 19.44 8.99 2.73
C HIS A 388 18.07 8.85 2.05
N MET A 389 18.01 8.01 1.02
CA MET A 389 16.78 7.54 0.36
C MET A 389 16.95 6.08 -0.04
N ALA A 390 15.91 5.28 0.07
CA ALA A 390 15.92 3.87 -0.32
C ALA A 390 14.60 3.47 -1.01
N PRO A 391 14.60 2.46 -1.92
CA PRO A 391 13.39 2.01 -2.61
C PRO A 391 12.29 1.52 -1.66
N GLY A 392 12.67 1.00 -0.50
CA GLY A 392 11.76 0.54 0.55
C GLY A 392 11.09 1.66 1.34
N GLU A 393 11.59 2.90 1.24
CA GLU A 393 11.10 4.06 2.00
C GLU A 393 10.37 5.04 1.09
N MET A 394 9.19 5.49 1.53
CA MET A 394 8.37 6.46 0.80
C MET A 394 8.90 7.87 1.03
N GLU A 395 9.25 8.55 -0.05
CA GLU A 395 9.58 9.97 -0.03
C GLU A 395 8.34 10.84 -0.17
N LYS A 396 8.37 11.98 0.50
CA LYS A 396 7.32 12.99 0.42
C LYS A 396 7.91 14.38 0.26
N ILE A 397 7.39 15.14 -0.70
CA ILE A 397 7.65 16.58 -0.86
C ILE A 397 6.33 17.35 -0.89
N ALA A 398 6.39 18.63 -0.56
CA ALA A 398 5.23 19.53 -0.61
C ALA A 398 5.49 20.64 -1.61
N LEU A 399 4.60 20.79 -2.59
CA LEU A 399 4.67 21.80 -3.63
C LEU A 399 3.66 22.93 -3.32
N PRO A 400 4.13 24.14 -2.96
CA PRO A 400 3.24 25.27 -2.71
C PRO A 400 2.46 25.69 -3.95
N ARG A 401 1.18 26.05 -3.80
CA ARG A 401 0.35 26.53 -4.89
C ARG A 401 0.98 27.68 -5.71
N PRO A 402 1.57 28.74 -5.11
CA PRO A 402 2.21 29.82 -5.89
C PRO A 402 3.36 29.37 -6.79
N LEU A 403 3.99 28.22 -6.45
CA LEU A 403 5.04 27.60 -7.25
C LEU A 403 4.43 26.86 -8.44
N LEU A 404 3.33 26.14 -8.23
CA LEU A 404 2.58 25.45 -9.29
C LEU A 404 1.96 26.45 -10.28
N GLU A 405 1.48 27.59 -9.80
CA GLU A 405 0.93 28.65 -10.65
C GLU A 405 1.95 29.22 -11.65
N LYS A 406 3.23 29.25 -11.26
CA LYS A 406 4.35 29.74 -12.10
C LYS A 406 4.90 28.71 -13.07
N ALA A 407 4.69 27.41 -12.80
CA ALA A 407 5.24 26.33 -13.61
C ALA A 407 4.68 26.36 -15.03
N VAL A 408 5.52 26.13 -16.03
CA VAL A 408 5.15 26.04 -17.44
C VAL A 408 5.03 24.58 -17.84
N GLY A 409 3.88 24.18 -18.38
CA GLY A 409 3.66 22.81 -18.86
C GLY A 409 3.69 21.75 -17.74
N SER A 410 4.38 20.65 -17.98
CA SER A 410 4.55 19.55 -17.03
C SER A 410 5.63 19.86 -15.98
N VAL A 411 5.57 19.15 -14.84
CA VAL A 411 6.56 19.26 -13.77
C VAL A 411 7.27 17.93 -13.59
N THR A 412 8.61 17.94 -13.59
CA THR A 412 9.46 16.77 -13.45
C THR A 412 10.12 16.75 -12.08
N ILE A 413 10.02 15.60 -11.37
CA ILE A 413 10.69 15.35 -10.11
C ILE A 413 11.89 14.43 -10.38
N SER A 414 13.09 14.88 -10.02
CA SER A 414 14.33 14.13 -10.20
C SER A 414 15.14 14.09 -8.92
N VAL A 415 16.02 13.10 -8.80
CA VAL A 415 17.04 13.02 -7.76
C VAL A 415 18.41 13.09 -8.41
N ILE A 416 19.21 14.08 -8.01
CA ILE A 416 20.54 14.33 -8.57
C ILE A 416 21.62 14.39 -7.47
N ALA A 417 22.88 14.35 -7.86
CA ALA A 417 23.98 14.55 -6.93
C ALA A 417 23.98 15.99 -6.39
N LYS A 418 24.39 16.17 -5.13
CA LYS A 418 24.43 17.49 -4.50
C LYS A 418 25.32 18.46 -5.27
N GLU A 419 26.44 17.97 -5.80
CA GLU A 419 27.37 18.76 -6.61
C GLU A 419 26.80 19.24 -7.94
N GLU A 420 25.83 18.49 -8.51
CA GLU A 420 25.11 18.86 -9.74
C GLU A 420 24.01 19.89 -9.46
N ALA A 421 23.45 19.87 -8.24
CA ALA A 421 22.39 20.81 -7.84
C ALA A 421 22.93 22.21 -7.52
N ASP A 422 24.23 22.34 -7.26
CA ASP A 422 24.90 23.61 -6.92
C ASP A 422 25.46 24.33 -8.18
N ARG A 423 25.39 23.68 -9.34
CA ARG A 423 25.74 24.27 -10.64
C ARG A 423 24.53 24.88 -11.33
#